data_d68045ce3602c4b54457594e8718bb0e
#
_entry.id   d68045ce3602c4b54457594e8718bb0e
#
_cell.length_a   1.000
_cell.length_b   1.000
_cell.length_c   1.000
_cell.angle_alpha   90.00
_cell.angle_beta   90.00
_cell.angle_gamma   90.00
#
_symmetry.space_group_name_H-M   'P 1'
#
loop_
_entity.id
_entity.type
_entity.pdbx_description
1 polymer ?
#
loop_
_entity_poly.entity_id
_entity_poly.type
_entity_poly.pdbx_seq_one_letter_code
_entity_poly.pdbx_strand_id
1 'polypeptide(L)'
;MKDIHNNIEFENRDSNKKYGTLYGIGVGPGNEELLTIKAVKILERCDVVIAPTAREQGESIALNTAKNFINSKAEIYLKYFPMKKEKEAEIYENYRFMEKLLSEGKNVVFLTIGDPFVYSTYIYLLEYMKNHNLNIETVPGITSFCAAASLAEQTLVIGDEPLLILPGNRLDSIKDEKYLVIMKYYKNVEQVLDKLEEKGFKYVCVKRAYREGQEILRTREEILNSKD
;
A
#
# COMPACT_ATOMS: atom_id res chain seq x y z
N MET A 1 1.62 20.83 2.57
CA MET A 1 1.99 20.61 1.18
C MET A 1 1.38 21.74 0.34
N LYS A 2 2.00 22.89 0.35
CA LYS A 2 1.68 24.01 -0.55
C LYS A 2 3.02 24.46 -1.13
N ASP A 3 3.02 24.68 -2.45
CA ASP A 3 4.02 25.46 -3.19
C ASP A 3 5.39 24.83 -3.52
N ILE A 4 5.43 23.62 -4.11
CA ILE A 4 6.57 23.15 -4.90
C ILE A 4 6.19 22.99 -6.40
N HIS A 5 5.02 23.46 -6.80
CA HIS A 5 4.52 23.32 -8.18
C HIS A 5 5.00 24.37 -9.18
N ASN A 6 5.89 25.28 -8.78
CA ASN A 6 6.36 26.33 -9.70
C ASN A 6 7.78 26.03 -10.18
N ASN A 7 7.90 25.68 -11.45
CA ASN A 7 9.07 25.56 -12.34
C ASN A 7 9.49 24.13 -12.75
N ILE A 8 8.54 23.24 -13.05
CA ILE A 8 8.85 22.11 -13.93
C ILE A 8 8.30 22.48 -15.31
N GLU A 9 9.17 22.81 -16.24
CA GLU A 9 8.82 22.88 -17.67
C GLU A 9 8.32 21.49 -18.07
N PHE A 10 7.04 21.42 -18.44
CA PHE A 10 6.46 20.20 -19.01
C PHE A 10 7.13 20.01 -20.37
N GLU A 11 8.07 19.07 -20.47
CA GLU A 11 8.53 18.62 -21.79
C GLU A 11 7.29 18.09 -22.54
N ASN A 12 7.00 18.73 -23.66
CA ASN A 12 5.90 18.32 -24.53
C ASN A 12 6.13 16.88 -24.95
N ARG A 13 5.18 16.00 -24.61
CA ARG A 13 5.22 14.58 -25.00
C ARG A 13 5.37 14.49 -26.51
N ASP A 14 6.42 13.81 -26.99
CA ASP A 14 6.58 13.52 -28.41
C ASP A 14 5.44 12.61 -28.84
N SER A 15 4.53 13.12 -29.66
CA SER A 15 3.35 12.40 -30.16
C SER A 15 3.71 11.15 -31.01
N ASN A 16 4.95 11.06 -31.49
CA ASN A 16 5.44 9.92 -32.28
C ASN A 16 6.11 8.85 -31.40
N LYS A 17 6.34 9.09 -30.11
CA LYS A 17 7.02 8.17 -29.19
C LYS A 17 6.02 7.29 -28.48
N LYS A 18 6.19 5.97 -28.58
CA LYS A 18 5.38 4.99 -27.84
C LYS A 18 5.90 4.87 -26.40
N TYR A 19 5.21 5.47 -25.47
CA TYR A 19 5.50 5.31 -24.03
C TYR A 19 4.97 3.98 -23.51
N GLY A 20 5.67 3.41 -22.53
CA GLY A 20 5.17 2.28 -21.76
C GLY A 20 4.02 2.70 -20.81
N THR A 21 3.53 1.72 -20.05
CA THR A 21 2.46 1.92 -19.07
C THR A 21 2.99 1.67 -17.65
N LEU A 22 2.66 2.57 -16.72
CA LEU A 22 2.84 2.34 -15.29
C LEU A 22 1.64 1.57 -14.75
N TYR A 23 1.89 0.42 -14.17
CA TYR A 23 0.89 -0.38 -13.49
C TYR A 23 1.10 -0.30 -11.97
N GLY A 24 0.19 0.37 -11.26
CA GLY A 24 0.15 0.32 -9.79
C GLY A 24 -0.59 -0.93 -9.35
N ILE A 25 0.08 -1.92 -8.79
CA ILE A 25 -0.51 -3.21 -8.47
C ILE A 25 -0.60 -3.41 -6.96
N GLY A 26 -1.84 -3.63 -6.48
CA GLY A 26 -2.10 -4.16 -5.14
C GLY A 26 -1.87 -5.67 -5.10
N VAL A 27 -0.93 -6.09 -4.26
CA VAL A 27 -0.61 -7.52 -4.11
C VAL A 27 -1.40 -8.22 -2.98
N GLY A 28 -2.38 -7.52 -2.40
CA GLY A 28 -3.15 -8.07 -1.28
C GLY A 28 -2.35 -8.10 0.03
N PRO A 29 -2.78 -8.89 1.03
CA PRO A 29 -2.26 -8.84 2.40
C PRO A 29 -0.88 -9.50 2.59
N GLY A 30 -0.41 -10.28 1.61
CA GLY A 30 0.90 -10.93 1.68
C GLY A 30 0.92 -12.43 1.37
N ASN A 31 -0.22 -13.02 0.98
CA ASN A 31 -0.29 -14.37 0.44
C ASN A 31 -0.49 -14.29 -1.08
N GLU A 32 0.29 -15.06 -1.83
CA GLU A 32 0.25 -15.07 -3.30
C GLU A 32 -1.08 -15.54 -3.90
N GLU A 33 -1.82 -16.42 -3.21
CA GLU A 33 -3.16 -16.87 -3.63
C GLU A 33 -4.22 -15.78 -3.56
N LEU A 34 -3.92 -14.68 -2.88
CA LEU A 34 -4.80 -13.50 -2.75
C LEU A 34 -4.47 -12.39 -3.77
N LEU A 35 -3.58 -12.66 -4.72
CA LEU A 35 -3.41 -11.81 -5.89
C LEU A 35 -4.63 -11.85 -6.79
N THR A 36 -5.00 -10.71 -7.36
CA THR A 36 -6.03 -10.71 -8.40
C THR A 36 -5.50 -11.31 -9.70
N ILE A 37 -6.33 -12.01 -10.45
CA ILE A 37 -5.97 -12.56 -11.77
C ILE A 37 -5.42 -11.46 -12.69
N LYS A 38 -5.95 -10.25 -12.59
CA LYS A 38 -5.46 -9.11 -13.38
C LYS A 38 -4.03 -8.73 -13.00
N ALA A 39 -3.71 -8.72 -11.71
CA ALA A 39 -2.34 -8.48 -11.22
C ALA A 39 -1.37 -9.53 -11.78
N VAL A 40 -1.71 -10.81 -11.67
CA VAL A 40 -0.89 -11.91 -12.20
C VAL A 40 -0.62 -11.74 -13.69
N LYS A 41 -1.65 -11.53 -14.52
CA LYS A 41 -1.50 -11.35 -15.97
C LYS A 41 -0.61 -10.16 -16.36
N ILE A 42 -0.55 -9.11 -15.54
CA ILE A 42 0.34 -7.97 -15.80
C ILE A 42 1.76 -8.31 -15.37
N LEU A 43 1.95 -8.95 -14.22
CA LEU A 43 3.27 -9.38 -13.72
C LEU A 43 3.97 -10.34 -14.69
N GLU A 44 3.23 -11.27 -15.32
CA GLU A 44 3.76 -12.22 -16.30
C GLU A 44 4.31 -11.56 -17.59
N ARG A 45 3.96 -10.31 -17.87
CA ARG A 45 4.31 -9.60 -19.12
C ARG A 45 4.99 -8.24 -18.92
N CYS A 46 5.25 -7.84 -17.67
CA CYS A 46 5.93 -6.58 -17.40
C CYS A 46 7.42 -6.65 -17.77
N ASP A 47 8.01 -5.48 -18.04
CA ASP A 47 9.45 -5.36 -18.35
C ASP A 47 10.24 -5.00 -17.09
N VAL A 48 9.63 -4.25 -16.17
CA VAL A 48 10.27 -3.76 -14.95
C VAL A 48 9.32 -3.85 -13.76
N VAL A 49 9.85 -4.24 -12.61
CA VAL A 49 9.16 -4.23 -11.33
C VAL A 49 9.88 -3.30 -10.35
N ILE A 50 9.16 -2.33 -9.83
CA ILE A 50 9.60 -1.47 -8.72
C ILE A 50 8.96 -2.01 -7.43
N ALA A 51 9.78 -2.46 -6.51
CA ALA A 51 9.37 -3.00 -5.23
C ALA A 51 9.76 -2.03 -4.11
N PRO A 52 8.79 -1.31 -3.52
CA PRO A 52 9.08 -0.36 -2.44
C PRO A 52 9.58 -1.05 -1.19
N THR A 53 10.56 -0.42 -0.53
CA THR A 53 11.04 -0.82 0.79
C THR A 53 10.83 0.31 1.80
N ALA A 54 10.58 -0.04 3.06
CA ALA A 54 10.43 0.91 4.16
C ALA A 54 11.78 1.32 4.77
N ARG A 55 12.87 0.61 4.44
CA ARG A 55 14.25 0.85 4.89
C ARG A 55 15.19 0.68 3.71
N GLU A 56 16.34 1.35 3.72
CA GLU A 56 17.33 1.33 2.63
C GLU A 56 17.83 -0.08 2.27
N GLN A 57 17.99 -0.94 3.27
CA GLN A 57 18.39 -2.36 3.09
C GLN A 57 17.28 -3.32 3.55
N GLY A 58 16.02 -2.93 3.35
CA GLY A 58 14.87 -3.71 3.79
C GLY A 58 14.36 -4.65 2.70
N GLU A 59 13.70 -5.72 3.12
CA GLU A 59 12.93 -6.57 2.23
C GLU A 59 11.63 -5.89 1.80
N SER A 60 11.14 -6.23 0.62
CA SER A 60 9.83 -5.82 0.14
C SER A 60 8.84 -6.98 0.29
N ILE A 61 7.91 -6.84 1.24
CA ILE A 61 6.81 -7.81 1.43
C ILE A 61 6.01 -7.94 0.13
N ALA A 62 5.78 -6.85 -0.57
CA ALA A 62 5.04 -6.85 -1.83
C ALA A 62 5.77 -7.66 -2.91
N LEU A 63 7.10 -7.57 -2.98
CA LEU A 63 7.90 -8.39 -3.89
C LEU A 63 7.83 -9.87 -3.51
N ASN A 64 8.01 -10.19 -2.23
CA ASN A 64 7.95 -11.59 -1.75
C ASN A 64 6.60 -12.23 -2.07
N THR A 65 5.50 -11.47 -2.03
CA THR A 65 4.16 -11.95 -2.39
C THR A 65 4.00 -12.20 -3.90
N ALA A 66 4.60 -11.35 -4.74
CA ALA A 66 4.38 -11.38 -6.19
C ALA A 66 5.42 -12.18 -6.97
N LYS A 67 6.57 -12.49 -6.39
CA LYS A 67 7.78 -12.98 -7.08
C LYS A 67 7.57 -14.18 -8.00
N ASN A 68 6.68 -15.11 -7.63
CA ASN A 68 6.44 -16.33 -8.39
C ASN A 68 5.66 -16.07 -9.70
N PHE A 69 5.06 -14.89 -9.87
CA PHE A 69 4.29 -14.50 -11.05
C PHE A 69 5.02 -13.45 -11.91
N ILE A 70 6.16 -12.96 -11.46
CA ILE A 70 6.92 -11.97 -12.23
C ILE A 70 7.58 -12.63 -13.44
N ASN A 71 7.45 -11.99 -14.61
CA ASN A 71 8.16 -12.39 -15.82
C ASN A 71 9.66 -12.59 -15.51
N SER A 72 10.18 -13.76 -15.83
CA SER A 72 11.59 -14.12 -15.58
C SER A 72 12.62 -13.22 -16.28
N LYS A 73 12.19 -12.44 -17.28
CA LYS A 73 13.01 -11.46 -18.00
C LYS A 73 12.87 -10.04 -17.44
N ALA A 74 11.95 -9.81 -16.49
CA ALA A 74 11.73 -8.50 -15.93
C ALA A 74 12.90 -8.08 -15.03
N GLU A 75 13.30 -6.82 -15.16
CA GLU A 75 14.24 -6.19 -14.24
C GLU A 75 13.53 -5.85 -12.92
N ILE A 76 14.13 -6.19 -11.78
CA ILE A 76 13.54 -5.93 -10.46
C ILE A 76 14.39 -4.91 -9.72
N TYR A 77 13.77 -3.80 -9.29
CA TYR A 77 14.42 -2.75 -8.52
C TYR A 77 13.77 -2.59 -7.14
N LEU A 78 14.54 -2.84 -6.10
CA LEU A 78 14.18 -2.44 -4.73
C LEU A 78 14.45 -0.94 -4.59
N LYS A 79 13.42 -0.18 -4.26
CA LYS A 79 13.51 1.27 -4.10
C LYS A 79 13.01 1.71 -2.73
N TYR A 80 13.85 2.46 -2.04
CA TYR A 80 13.48 3.03 -0.75
C TYR A 80 12.58 4.25 -0.93
N PHE A 81 11.45 4.24 -0.22
CA PHE A 81 10.51 5.36 -0.18
C PHE A 81 10.35 5.85 1.26
N PRO A 82 11.21 6.79 1.68
CA PRO A 82 11.18 7.33 3.04
C PRO A 82 9.88 8.09 3.31
N MET A 83 9.30 7.87 4.50
CA MET A 83 8.12 8.62 4.95
C MET A 83 8.45 9.98 5.58
N LYS A 84 9.74 10.40 5.56
CA LYS A 84 10.21 11.64 6.18
C LYS A 84 10.29 12.76 5.14
N LYS A 85 9.78 13.95 5.49
CA LYS A 85 9.82 15.15 4.63
C LYS A 85 11.24 15.56 4.18
N GLU A 86 12.24 15.29 4.99
CA GLU A 86 13.64 15.63 4.75
C GLU A 86 14.29 14.85 3.59
N LYS A 87 13.62 13.81 3.08
CA LYS A 87 14.09 12.91 2.02
C LYS A 87 13.25 12.99 0.74
N GLU A 88 12.54 14.07 0.51
CA GLU A 88 11.71 14.26 -0.69
C GLU A 88 12.54 14.15 -1.99
N ALA A 89 13.79 14.60 -1.99
CA ALA A 89 14.66 14.51 -3.17
C ALA A 89 14.88 13.07 -3.64
N GLU A 90 15.10 12.12 -2.70
CA GLU A 90 15.28 10.69 -3.02
C GLU A 90 14.00 10.09 -3.64
N ILE A 91 12.83 10.53 -3.18
CA ILE A 91 11.54 10.10 -3.73
C ILE A 91 11.38 10.59 -5.17
N TYR A 92 11.71 11.84 -5.44
CA TYR A 92 11.65 12.42 -6.78
C TYR A 92 12.65 11.78 -7.75
N GLU A 93 13.83 11.36 -7.29
CA GLU A 93 14.78 10.59 -8.11
C GLU A 93 14.19 9.24 -8.52
N ASN A 94 13.50 8.55 -7.60
CA ASN A 94 12.79 7.32 -7.92
C ASN A 94 11.66 7.55 -8.94
N TYR A 95 10.93 8.67 -8.86
CA TYR A 95 9.88 9.01 -9.82
C TYR A 95 10.47 9.27 -11.22
N ARG A 96 11.53 10.08 -11.32
CA ARG A 96 12.23 10.34 -12.59
C ARG A 96 12.83 9.08 -13.20
N PHE A 97 13.35 8.17 -12.36
CA PHE A 97 13.83 6.88 -12.83
C PHE A 97 12.72 6.08 -13.50
N MET A 98 11.53 6.01 -12.89
CA MET A 98 10.38 5.31 -13.49
C MET A 98 9.88 6.02 -14.75
N GLU A 99 9.82 7.35 -14.76
CA GLU A 99 9.46 8.15 -15.94
C GLU A 99 10.38 7.88 -17.12
N LYS A 100 11.70 7.79 -16.87
CA LYS A 100 12.68 7.41 -17.89
C LYS A 100 12.37 6.03 -18.48
N LEU A 101 12.13 5.01 -17.66
CA LEU A 101 11.78 3.68 -18.12
C LEU A 101 10.51 3.66 -18.98
N LEU A 102 9.48 4.41 -18.57
CA LEU A 102 8.25 4.58 -19.34
C LEU A 102 8.52 5.27 -20.68
N SER A 103 9.40 6.28 -20.71
CA SER A 103 9.80 6.96 -21.94
C SER A 103 10.61 6.07 -22.90
N GLU A 104 11.25 5.02 -22.40
CA GLU A 104 11.92 3.97 -23.19
C GLU A 104 10.92 2.93 -23.74
N GLY A 105 9.62 3.08 -23.46
CA GLY A 105 8.57 2.17 -23.89
C GLY A 105 8.37 0.95 -22.99
N LYS A 106 9.05 0.87 -21.84
CA LYS A 106 8.96 -0.24 -20.90
C LYS A 106 7.65 -0.19 -20.09
N ASN A 107 7.01 -1.33 -19.91
CA ASN A 107 5.89 -1.49 -18.98
C ASN A 107 6.43 -1.68 -17.56
N VAL A 108 6.15 -0.72 -16.69
CA VAL A 108 6.67 -0.66 -15.33
C VAL A 108 5.57 -1.01 -14.33
N VAL A 109 5.81 -1.99 -13.47
CA VAL A 109 4.95 -2.35 -12.34
C VAL A 109 5.48 -1.72 -11.07
N PHE A 110 4.62 -1.03 -10.32
CA PHE A 110 4.86 -0.57 -8.96
C PHE A 110 4.04 -1.40 -7.99
N LEU A 111 4.71 -2.17 -7.12
CA LEU A 111 4.04 -3.07 -6.18
C LEU A 111 3.59 -2.34 -4.91
N THR A 112 2.39 -2.67 -4.43
CA THR A 112 1.85 -2.14 -3.17
C THR A 112 1.25 -3.27 -2.35
N ILE A 113 1.67 -3.42 -1.09
CA ILE A 113 1.01 -4.33 -0.15
C ILE A 113 -0.42 -3.86 0.14
N GLY A 114 -1.39 -4.76 0.14
CA GLY A 114 -2.80 -4.41 0.23
C GLY A 114 -3.34 -3.82 -1.07
N ASP A 115 -4.00 -2.68 -0.97
CA ASP A 115 -4.58 -1.92 -2.09
C ASP A 115 -3.82 -0.60 -2.33
N PRO A 116 -3.57 -0.21 -3.60
CA PRO A 116 -2.82 1.00 -3.94
C PRO A 116 -3.45 2.30 -3.46
N PHE A 117 -4.77 2.35 -3.22
CA PHE A 117 -5.47 3.55 -2.78
C PHE A 117 -5.73 3.62 -1.27
N VAL A 118 -5.24 2.64 -0.49
CA VAL A 118 -5.42 2.61 0.97
C VAL A 118 -4.11 2.84 1.69
N TYR A 119 -3.87 4.08 2.15
CA TYR A 119 -2.69 4.50 2.92
C TYR A 119 -1.33 4.10 2.31
N SER A 120 -1.21 4.14 0.99
CA SER A 120 -0.01 3.71 0.27
C SER A 120 0.84 4.89 -0.24
N THR A 121 2.11 4.61 -0.51
CA THR A 121 3.02 5.56 -1.18
C THR A 121 2.72 5.72 -2.68
N TYR A 122 2.01 4.76 -3.27
CA TYR A 122 1.62 4.81 -4.67
C TYR A 122 0.77 6.03 -5.01
N ILE A 123 -0.06 6.52 -4.08
CA ILE A 123 -0.94 7.69 -4.30
C ILE A 123 -0.12 8.92 -4.73
N TYR A 124 1.02 9.16 -4.09
CA TYR A 124 1.91 10.29 -4.42
C TYR A 124 2.63 10.09 -5.77
N LEU A 125 3.04 8.84 -6.06
CA LEU A 125 3.59 8.49 -7.38
C LEU A 125 2.56 8.72 -8.48
N LEU A 126 1.31 8.28 -8.27
CA LEU A 126 0.21 8.46 -9.21
C LEU A 126 -0.05 9.94 -9.51
N GLU A 127 -0.05 10.80 -8.49
CA GLU A 127 -0.23 12.24 -8.63
C GLU A 127 0.91 12.85 -9.47
N TYR A 128 2.16 12.49 -9.17
CA TYR A 128 3.31 12.90 -9.97
C TYR A 128 3.17 12.49 -11.43
N MET A 129 2.91 11.22 -11.70
CA MET A 129 2.85 10.67 -13.06
C MET A 129 1.68 11.24 -13.89
N LYS A 130 0.53 11.53 -13.26
CA LYS A 130 -0.60 12.20 -13.92
C LYS A 130 -0.22 13.59 -14.43
N ASN A 131 0.55 14.34 -13.65
CA ASN A 131 1.01 15.67 -14.03
C ASN A 131 1.99 15.63 -15.22
N HIS A 132 2.62 14.48 -15.50
CA HIS A 132 3.51 14.25 -16.65
C HIS A 132 2.81 13.57 -17.84
N ASN A 133 1.49 13.47 -17.82
CA ASN A 133 0.66 12.90 -18.89
C ASN A 133 1.10 11.50 -19.38
N LEU A 134 1.52 10.63 -18.45
CA LEU A 134 1.96 9.26 -18.71
C LEU A 134 0.79 8.27 -18.71
N ASN A 135 0.98 7.11 -19.36
CA ASN A 135 -0.02 6.04 -19.35
C ASN A 135 0.01 5.34 -17.99
N ILE A 136 -1.13 5.29 -17.30
CA ILE A 136 -1.22 4.69 -15.97
C ILE A 136 -2.45 3.79 -15.89
N GLU A 137 -2.28 2.63 -15.28
CA GLU A 137 -3.35 1.72 -14.92
C GLU A 137 -3.17 1.25 -13.48
N THR A 138 -4.21 1.35 -12.65
CA THR A 138 -4.18 0.85 -11.27
C THR A 138 -5.00 -0.42 -11.14
N VAL A 139 -4.41 -1.43 -10.53
CA VAL A 139 -5.04 -2.73 -10.26
C VAL A 139 -5.26 -2.85 -8.76
N PRO A 140 -6.52 -2.99 -8.30
CA PRO A 140 -6.83 -3.11 -6.89
C PRO A 140 -6.26 -4.40 -6.29
N GLY A 141 -6.03 -4.38 -4.99
CA GLY A 141 -5.68 -5.53 -4.19
C GLY A 141 -6.60 -5.68 -2.99
N ILE A 142 -6.60 -6.86 -2.37
CA ILE A 142 -7.36 -7.08 -1.13
C ILE A 142 -6.74 -6.26 -0.02
N THR A 143 -7.53 -5.38 0.60
CA THR A 143 -7.08 -4.55 1.71
C THR A 143 -6.77 -5.38 2.95
N SER A 144 -5.80 -4.94 3.76
CA SER A 144 -5.40 -5.66 4.97
C SER A 144 -6.54 -5.85 5.97
N PHE A 145 -7.45 -4.90 6.09
CA PHE A 145 -8.57 -5.00 7.02
C PHE A 145 -9.66 -5.98 6.54
N CYS A 146 -9.93 -6.10 5.24
CA CYS A 146 -10.80 -7.13 4.71
C CYS A 146 -10.21 -8.52 4.92
N ALA A 147 -8.91 -8.67 4.67
CA ALA A 147 -8.18 -9.91 4.91
C ALA A 147 -8.17 -10.30 6.39
N ALA A 148 -7.92 -9.33 7.29
CA ALA A 148 -7.95 -9.53 8.73
C ALA A 148 -9.34 -9.94 9.23
N ALA A 149 -10.39 -9.31 8.72
CA ALA A 149 -11.77 -9.64 9.06
C ALA A 149 -12.15 -11.06 8.66
N SER A 150 -11.81 -11.47 7.42
CA SER A 150 -12.00 -12.84 6.94
C SER A 150 -11.28 -13.85 7.82
N LEU A 151 -10.02 -13.58 8.16
CA LEU A 151 -9.20 -14.49 8.96
C LEU A 151 -9.72 -14.65 10.38
N ALA A 152 -10.20 -13.56 10.98
CA ALA A 152 -10.74 -13.53 12.34
C ALA A 152 -12.22 -13.96 12.42
N GLU A 153 -12.86 -14.23 11.26
CA GLU A 153 -14.31 -14.48 11.15
C GLU A 153 -15.12 -13.33 11.79
N GLN A 154 -14.64 -12.09 11.60
CA GLN A 154 -15.21 -10.88 12.18
C GLN A 154 -15.87 -10.02 11.12
N THR A 155 -17.16 -9.79 11.27
CA THR A 155 -17.88 -8.83 10.39
C THR A 155 -17.36 -7.42 10.58
N LEU A 156 -17.09 -6.72 9.48
CA LEU A 156 -16.63 -5.32 9.50
C LEU A 156 -17.79 -4.35 9.70
N VAL A 157 -18.92 -4.60 9.04
CA VAL A 157 -20.11 -3.74 9.10
C VAL A 157 -21.35 -4.54 8.69
N ILE A 158 -22.52 -4.19 9.24
CA ILE A 158 -23.79 -4.89 8.98
C ILE A 158 -24.85 -3.88 8.48
N GLY A 159 -25.61 -4.26 7.47
CA GLY A 159 -26.73 -3.48 6.93
C GLY A 159 -26.26 -2.12 6.36
N ASP A 160 -26.99 -1.07 6.73
CA ASP A 160 -26.75 0.30 6.26
C ASP A 160 -25.89 1.13 7.25
N GLU A 161 -25.27 0.48 8.23
CA GLU A 161 -24.43 1.16 9.21
C GLU A 161 -23.11 1.65 8.58
N PRO A 162 -22.58 2.82 9.00
CA PRO A 162 -21.32 3.32 8.50
C PRO A 162 -20.13 2.56 9.09
N LEU A 163 -19.06 2.41 8.28
CA LEU A 163 -17.76 1.90 8.71
C LEU A 163 -16.72 3.02 8.71
N LEU A 164 -16.17 3.37 9.87
CA LEU A 164 -15.06 4.30 9.97
C LEU A 164 -13.73 3.59 9.90
N ILE A 165 -12.88 3.97 8.93
CA ILE A 165 -11.52 3.46 8.77
C ILE A 165 -10.55 4.60 9.08
N LEU A 166 -9.68 4.41 10.10
CA LEU A 166 -8.77 5.46 10.56
C LEU A 166 -7.39 4.88 10.95
N PRO A 167 -6.33 5.70 10.87
CA PRO A 167 -5.04 5.32 11.47
C PRO A 167 -5.07 5.53 12.98
N GLY A 168 -4.28 4.73 13.73
CA GLY A 168 -4.28 4.75 15.19
C GLY A 168 -3.91 6.08 15.86
N ASN A 169 -3.36 7.04 15.12
CA ASN A 169 -3.07 8.40 15.61
C ASN A 169 -4.21 9.39 15.40
N ARG A 170 -5.41 8.94 14.96
CA ARG A 170 -6.58 9.77 14.71
C ARG A 170 -7.81 9.30 15.52
N LEU A 171 -7.59 8.85 16.76
CA LEU A 171 -8.63 8.38 17.68
C LEU A 171 -9.64 9.48 18.06
N ASP A 172 -9.25 10.74 17.94
CA ASP A 172 -10.09 11.93 18.10
C ASP A 172 -11.26 11.98 17.10
N SER A 173 -11.11 11.27 15.97
CA SER A 173 -12.14 11.19 14.94
C SER A 173 -13.29 10.23 15.29
N ILE A 174 -13.14 9.39 16.33
CA ILE A 174 -14.18 8.45 16.77
C ILE A 174 -15.24 9.19 17.58
N LYS A 175 -16.48 9.20 17.08
CA LYS A 175 -17.65 9.83 17.73
C LYS A 175 -18.66 8.78 18.15
N ASP A 176 -19.63 8.52 17.30
CA ASP A 176 -20.79 7.65 17.57
C ASP A 176 -20.83 6.42 16.64
N GLU A 177 -19.72 6.15 15.96
CA GLU A 177 -19.61 5.03 15.04
C GLU A 177 -19.70 3.69 15.80
N LYS A 178 -20.44 2.73 15.23
CA LYS A 178 -20.57 1.38 15.78
C LYS A 178 -19.51 0.42 15.22
N TYR A 179 -18.96 0.71 14.05
CA TYR A 179 -18.02 -0.14 13.35
C TYR A 179 -16.75 0.64 13.00
N LEU A 180 -15.62 0.10 13.42
CA LEU A 180 -14.31 0.73 13.27
C LEU A 180 -13.30 -0.23 12.68
N VAL A 181 -12.40 0.32 11.85
CA VAL A 181 -11.14 -0.29 11.48
C VAL A 181 -10.01 0.65 11.87
N ILE A 182 -9.13 0.22 12.76
CA ILE A 182 -7.96 1.00 13.18
C ILE A 182 -6.71 0.38 12.57
N MET A 183 -6.02 1.18 11.75
CA MET A 183 -4.79 0.78 11.05
C MET A 183 -3.58 1.49 11.62
N LYS A 184 -2.37 0.90 11.44
CA LYS A 184 -1.09 1.54 11.80
C LYS A 184 -1.01 2.01 13.26
N TYR A 185 -1.48 1.21 14.20
CA TYR A 185 -1.56 1.57 15.62
C TYR A 185 -0.36 1.11 16.47
N TYR A 186 0.66 0.50 15.88
CA TYR A 186 1.81 -0.09 16.56
C TYR A 186 2.61 0.85 17.49
N LYS A 187 2.49 2.16 17.33
CA LYS A 187 3.17 3.17 18.17
C LYS A 187 2.36 3.60 19.39
N ASN A 188 1.08 3.30 19.43
CA ASN A 188 0.14 3.81 20.44
C ASN A 188 -0.92 2.75 20.83
N VAL A 189 -0.46 1.51 20.94
CA VAL A 189 -1.32 0.34 21.20
C VAL A 189 -2.20 0.55 22.46
N GLU A 190 -1.60 0.94 23.58
CA GLU A 190 -2.33 1.17 24.83
C GLU A 190 -3.42 2.23 24.68
N GLN A 191 -3.09 3.38 24.06
CA GLN A 191 -4.05 4.47 23.84
C GLN A 191 -5.23 4.04 22.96
N VAL A 192 -4.97 3.17 21.98
CA VAL A 192 -6.02 2.60 21.11
C VAL A 192 -6.92 1.70 21.93
N LEU A 193 -6.37 0.80 22.74
CA LEU A 193 -7.14 -0.10 23.58
C LEU A 193 -7.96 0.66 24.63
N ASP A 194 -7.36 1.63 25.31
CA ASP A 194 -8.05 2.49 26.28
C ASP A 194 -9.27 3.19 25.62
N LYS A 195 -9.08 3.72 24.40
CA LYS A 195 -10.17 4.39 23.67
C LYS A 195 -11.29 3.44 23.27
N LEU A 196 -10.96 2.24 22.84
CA LEU A 196 -11.95 1.23 22.47
C LEU A 196 -12.74 0.75 23.70
N GLU A 197 -12.07 0.53 24.82
CA GLU A 197 -12.69 0.09 26.07
C GLU A 197 -13.55 1.19 26.68
N GLU A 198 -13.08 2.45 26.69
CA GLU A 198 -13.86 3.64 27.11
C GLU A 198 -15.19 3.74 26.35
N LYS A 199 -15.16 3.46 25.04
CA LYS A 199 -16.31 3.51 24.14
C LYS A 199 -17.14 2.21 24.14
N GLY A 200 -16.74 1.18 24.88
CA GLY A 200 -17.44 -0.11 24.97
C GLY A 200 -17.33 -0.99 23.72
N PHE A 201 -16.32 -0.79 22.87
CA PHE A 201 -16.10 -1.64 21.71
C PHE A 201 -15.58 -3.03 22.08
N LYS A 202 -16.13 -4.05 21.42
CA LYS A 202 -15.47 -5.35 21.30
C LYS A 202 -14.52 -5.30 20.12
N TYR A 203 -13.32 -5.83 20.29
CA TYR A 203 -12.29 -5.74 19.25
C TYR A 203 -11.56 -7.06 19.04
N VAL A 204 -10.96 -7.20 17.88
CA VAL A 204 -9.99 -8.24 17.53
C VAL A 204 -8.82 -7.57 16.81
N CYS A 205 -7.62 -7.95 17.20
CA CYS A 205 -6.40 -7.53 16.53
C CYS A 205 -5.90 -8.69 15.67
N VAL A 206 -5.60 -8.40 14.41
CA VAL A 206 -4.95 -9.37 13.53
C VAL A 206 -3.60 -8.82 13.11
N LYS A 207 -2.55 -9.55 13.43
CA LYS A 207 -1.18 -9.24 13.07
C LYS A 207 -0.74 -10.14 11.93
N ARG A 208 -0.07 -9.57 10.94
CA ARG A 208 0.50 -10.28 9.79
C ARG A 208 -0.50 -11.21 9.09
N ALA A 209 -1.74 -10.73 8.87
CA ALA A 209 -2.78 -11.51 8.21
C ALA A 209 -2.27 -12.18 6.92
N TYR A 210 -2.45 -13.49 6.81
CA TYR A 210 -2.00 -14.33 5.68
C TYR A 210 -0.48 -14.31 5.41
N ARG A 211 0.34 -14.04 6.44
CA ARG A 211 1.80 -14.07 6.36
C ARG A 211 2.39 -14.90 7.50
N GLU A 212 3.66 -15.23 7.38
CA GLU A 212 4.40 -15.89 8.46
C GLU A 212 4.35 -15.05 9.74
N GLY A 213 4.13 -15.71 10.88
CA GLY A 213 3.93 -15.06 12.17
C GLY A 213 2.55 -14.42 12.33
N GLN A 214 1.54 -14.91 11.61
CA GLN A 214 0.15 -14.50 11.75
C GLN A 214 -0.38 -14.76 13.17
N GLU A 215 -1.03 -13.77 13.76
CA GLU A 215 -1.69 -13.88 15.06
C GLU A 215 -3.09 -13.27 15.02
N ILE A 216 -4.03 -13.90 15.74
CA ILE A 216 -5.38 -13.36 16.00
C ILE A 216 -5.52 -13.18 17.50
N LEU A 217 -5.57 -11.94 17.97
CA LEU A 217 -5.53 -11.57 19.38
C LEU A 217 -6.87 -10.94 19.77
N ARG A 218 -7.48 -11.44 20.84
CA ARG A 218 -8.86 -11.07 21.22
C ARG A 218 -8.94 -10.39 22.58
N THR A 219 -7.85 -10.40 23.34
CA THR A 219 -7.79 -9.76 24.66
C THR A 219 -6.72 -8.68 24.71
N ARG A 220 -6.89 -7.70 25.60
CA ARG A 220 -5.90 -6.67 25.86
C ARG A 220 -4.53 -7.26 26.19
N GLU A 221 -4.49 -8.28 27.03
CA GLU A 221 -3.26 -8.92 27.46
C GLU A 221 -2.52 -9.57 26.27
N GLU A 222 -3.23 -10.32 25.42
CA GLU A 222 -2.65 -10.92 24.22
C GLU A 222 -2.05 -9.84 23.29
N ILE A 223 -2.77 -8.73 23.10
CA ILE A 223 -2.32 -7.65 22.22
C ILE A 223 -1.07 -6.95 22.77
N LEU A 224 -1.05 -6.65 24.06
CA LEU A 224 0.09 -5.99 24.70
C LEU A 224 1.33 -6.90 24.79
N ASN A 225 1.14 -8.20 24.92
CA ASN A 225 2.22 -9.20 24.99
C ASN A 225 2.74 -9.65 23.62
N SER A 226 2.00 -9.36 22.53
CA SER A 226 2.44 -9.70 21.18
C SER A 226 3.63 -8.84 20.77
N LYS A 227 4.79 -9.48 20.63
CA LYS A 227 6.01 -8.82 20.15
C LYS A 227 5.95 -8.60 18.64
N ASP A 228 6.43 -7.46 18.16
CA ASP A 228 6.67 -7.21 16.73
C ASP A 228 7.86 -8.01 16.18
#